data_0abbc93f33647c3701950395ac960882
#
_entry.id   0abbc93f33647c3701950395ac960882
#
_cell.length_a   1.000
_cell.length_b   1.000
_cell.length_c   1.000
_cell.angle_alpha   90.00
_cell.angle_beta   90.00
_cell.angle_gamma   90.00
#
_symmetry.space_group_name_H-M   'P 1'
#
loop_
_entity.id
_entity.type
_entity.pdbx_description
1 polymer ?
#
loop_
_entity_poly.entity_id
_entity_poly.type
_entity_poly.pdbx_seq_one_letter_code
_entity_poly.pdbx_strand_id
1 'polypeptide(L)'
;SDKENIKKTEAALAMVENLDYNVGKVIDSLKKYKLYDNTIIIYFSDNGPNGNRWNNDLKEKKGSTNEGGVRVPFFIQWPKKIKPGIRINQVLSVLDIFPTLIELTDNNSEIDFDGMSFKKYLDNENLINNQRKIFSYWNNKISVRNNRFILDSENNLFDLKLDHRQEYSVNDKFSSDYNELKKAKNIWKNTVVSKY
;
A
#
# COMPACT_ATOMS: atom_id res chain seq x y z
N SER A 1 28.83 3.23 9.93
CA SER A 1 29.52 4.34 9.26
C SER A 1 28.90 4.59 7.89
N ASP A 2 29.12 5.78 7.32
CA ASP A 2 28.59 6.16 6.01
C ASP A 2 29.02 5.20 4.90
N LYS A 3 30.24 4.70 4.96
CA LYS A 3 30.76 3.68 4.02
C LYS A 3 29.97 2.37 4.06
N GLU A 4 29.51 1.94 5.22
CA GLU A 4 28.69 0.73 5.36
C GLU A 4 27.28 0.95 4.81
N ASN A 5 26.69 2.12 5.02
CA ASN A 5 25.39 2.49 4.47
C ASN A 5 25.43 2.60 2.93
N ILE A 6 26.52 3.13 2.36
CA ILE A 6 26.74 3.19 0.92
C ILE A 6 26.76 1.78 0.33
N LYS A 7 27.59 0.87 0.87
CA LYS A 7 27.65 -0.52 0.40
C LYS A 7 26.33 -1.26 0.49
N LYS A 8 25.56 -1.05 1.56
CA LYS A 8 24.21 -1.63 1.71
C LYS A 8 23.24 -1.07 0.69
N THR A 9 23.38 0.21 0.33
CA THR A 9 22.56 0.85 -0.71
C THR A 9 22.92 0.32 -2.10
N GLU A 10 24.21 0.22 -2.42
CA GLU A 10 24.69 -0.37 -3.68
C GLU A 10 24.20 -1.81 -3.85
N ALA A 11 24.32 -2.64 -2.81
CA ALA A 11 23.83 -4.01 -2.83
C ALA A 11 22.31 -4.07 -3.06
N ALA A 12 21.54 -3.16 -2.44
CA ALA A 12 20.10 -3.10 -2.63
C ALA A 12 19.71 -2.66 -4.05
N LEU A 13 20.43 -1.70 -4.64
CA LEU A 13 20.20 -1.27 -6.02
C LEU A 13 20.51 -2.40 -7.00
N ALA A 14 21.61 -3.13 -6.80
CA ALA A 14 21.95 -4.32 -7.59
C ALA A 14 20.88 -5.43 -7.47
N MET A 15 20.27 -5.59 -6.29
CA MET A 15 19.13 -6.51 -6.11
C MET A 15 17.89 -6.06 -6.89
N VAL A 16 17.60 -4.77 -6.93
CA VAL A 16 16.47 -4.21 -7.69
C VAL A 16 16.72 -4.42 -9.20
N GLU A 17 17.93 -4.18 -9.68
CA GLU A 17 18.31 -4.42 -11.08
C GLU A 17 18.16 -5.90 -11.46
N ASN A 18 18.63 -6.80 -10.59
CA ASN A 18 18.45 -8.25 -10.78
C ASN A 18 16.97 -8.65 -10.79
N LEU A 19 16.17 -8.05 -9.93
CA LEU A 19 14.73 -8.27 -9.88
C LEU A 19 14.06 -7.83 -11.19
N ASP A 20 14.37 -6.62 -11.67
CA ASP A 20 13.86 -6.08 -12.94
C ASP A 20 14.20 -7.02 -14.11
N TYR A 21 15.44 -7.46 -14.20
CA TYR A 21 15.89 -8.44 -15.20
C TYR A 21 15.06 -9.74 -15.18
N ASN A 22 14.79 -10.29 -13.98
CA ASN A 22 14.02 -11.52 -13.86
C ASN A 22 12.53 -11.32 -14.15
N VAL A 23 11.94 -10.19 -13.77
CA VAL A 23 10.57 -9.81 -14.17
C VAL A 23 10.49 -9.71 -15.70
N GLY A 24 11.49 -9.07 -16.33
CA GLY A 24 11.59 -9.02 -17.79
C GLY A 24 11.55 -10.40 -18.44
N LYS A 25 12.33 -11.37 -17.93
CA LYS A 25 12.33 -12.77 -18.42
C LYS A 25 10.96 -13.44 -18.31
N VAL A 26 10.23 -13.21 -17.22
CA VAL A 26 8.87 -13.74 -17.05
C VAL A 26 7.95 -13.15 -18.13
N ILE A 27 8.00 -11.83 -18.32
CA ILE A 27 7.19 -11.13 -19.33
C ILE A 27 7.52 -11.64 -20.74
N ASP A 28 8.80 -11.80 -21.09
CA ASP A 28 9.23 -12.31 -22.39
C ASP A 28 8.77 -13.75 -22.64
N SER A 29 8.78 -14.57 -21.58
CA SER A 29 8.26 -15.93 -21.63
C SER A 29 6.75 -15.94 -21.89
N LEU A 30 5.98 -15.09 -21.20
CA LEU A 30 4.55 -14.94 -21.44
C LEU A 30 4.24 -14.51 -22.88
N LYS A 31 5.03 -13.56 -23.42
CA LYS A 31 4.90 -13.13 -24.82
C LYS A 31 5.24 -14.25 -25.79
N LYS A 32 6.34 -14.97 -25.57
CA LYS A 32 6.77 -16.12 -26.38
C LYS A 32 5.69 -17.19 -26.49
N TYR A 33 5.01 -17.48 -25.38
CA TYR A 33 3.93 -18.47 -25.32
C TYR A 33 2.54 -17.90 -25.64
N LYS A 34 2.44 -16.63 -26.07
CA LYS A 34 1.17 -15.94 -26.39
C LYS A 34 0.17 -15.89 -25.22
N LEU A 35 0.66 -15.85 -24.00
CA LEU A 35 -0.14 -15.78 -22.79
C LEU A 35 -0.24 -14.35 -22.23
N TYR A 36 0.66 -13.46 -22.65
CA TYR A 36 0.84 -12.13 -22.07
C TYR A 36 -0.44 -11.30 -22.04
N ASP A 37 -1.19 -11.25 -23.15
CA ASP A 37 -2.37 -10.40 -23.27
C ASP A 37 -3.49 -10.80 -22.31
N ASN A 38 -3.57 -12.08 -21.94
CA ASN A 38 -4.60 -12.62 -21.04
C ASN A 38 -4.05 -13.11 -19.70
N THR A 39 -2.97 -12.49 -19.22
CA THR A 39 -2.39 -12.74 -17.91
C THR A 39 -2.43 -11.48 -17.06
N ILE A 40 -2.92 -11.61 -15.84
CA ILE A 40 -2.81 -10.55 -14.82
C ILE A 40 -1.41 -10.66 -14.21
N ILE A 41 -0.64 -9.58 -14.29
CA ILE A 41 0.69 -9.47 -13.67
C ILE A 41 0.57 -8.43 -12.55
N ILE A 42 0.91 -8.84 -11.33
CA ILE A 42 0.94 -7.95 -10.17
C ILE A 42 2.36 -7.94 -9.59
N TYR A 43 2.89 -6.75 -9.38
CA TYR A 43 4.17 -6.55 -8.70
C TYR A 43 3.97 -5.60 -7.51
N PHE A 44 4.41 -6.00 -6.34
CA PHE A 44 4.43 -5.16 -5.14
C PHE A 44 5.48 -5.65 -4.15
N SER A 45 5.84 -4.80 -3.17
CA SER A 45 6.69 -5.18 -2.04
C SER A 45 5.84 -5.50 -0.81
N ASP A 46 6.36 -6.33 0.09
CA ASP A 46 5.70 -6.71 1.34
C ASP A 46 5.68 -5.58 2.37
N ASN A 47 6.73 -4.77 2.43
CA ASN A 47 6.89 -3.65 3.36
C ASN A 47 7.93 -2.64 2.85
N GLY A 48 8.06 -1.54 3.58
CA GLY A 48 9.07 -0.53 3.32
C GLY A 48 10.51 -1.04 3.49
N PRO A 49 11.53 -0.22 3.18
CA PRO A 49 12.93 -0.64 3.12
C PRO A 49 13.46 -1.08 4.48
N ASN A 50 14.30 -2.12 4.46
CA ASN A 50 15.06 -2.53 5.64
C ASN A 50 16.35 -1.69 5.73
N GLY A 51 16.42 -0.81 6.70
CA GLY A 51 17.55 0.08 6.92
C GLY A 51 17.30 1.52 6.46
N ASN A 52 18.28 2.39 6.70
CA ASN A 52 18.19 3.81 6.36
C ASN A 52 18.61 4.00 4.90
N ARG A 53 17.64 3.96 4.01
CA ARG A 53 17.78 4.26 2.59
C ARG A 53 16.79 5.36 2.22
N TRP A 54 17.05 6.00 1.10
CA TRP A 54 16.07 6.90 0.53
C TRP A 54 14.76 6.15 0.23
N ASN A 55 13.68 6.64 0.78
CA ASN A 55 12.32 6.12 0.64
C ASN A 55 11.32 7.25 0.34
N ASN A 56 11.74 8.28 -0.36
CA ASN A 56 10.97 9.50 -0.59
C ASN A 56 10.68 10.27 0.70
N ASP A 57 11.61 10.25 1.65
CA ASP A 57 11.51 10.88 2.97
C ASP A 57 10.26 10.47 3.80
N LEU A 58 9.66 9.33 3.48
CA LEU A 58 8.55 8.79 4.26
C LEU A 58 9.01 8.43 5.67
N LYS A 59 8.17 8.72 6.65
CA LYS A 59 8.48 8.46 8.08
C LYS A 59 8.73 7.00 8.35
N GLU A 60 9.89 6.69 8.94
CA GLU A 60 10.32 5.36 9.37
C GLU A 60 10.60 4.38 8.20
N LYS A 61 10.57 3.08 8.48
CA LYS A 61 10.99 2.00 7.60
C LYS A 61 10.35 0.69 8.02
N LYS A 62 10.75 -0.45 7.46
CA LYS A 62 10.33 -1.81 7.86
C LYS A 62 10.27 -1.94 9.39
N GLY A 63 9.20 -2.56 9.89
CA GLY A 63 8.94 -2.70 11.33
C GLY A 63 8.23 -1.51 11.93
N SER A 64 7.59 -0.69 11.12
CA SER A 64 6.81 0.47 11.53
C SER A 64 5.41 0.43 10.90
N THR A 65 4.46 1.10 11.54
CA THR A 65 3.10 1.33 11.01
C THR A 65 2.93 2.71 10.35
N ASN A 66 4.00 3.51 10.24
CA ASN A 66 4.04 4.77 9.49
C ASN A 66 4.28 4.54 7.99
N GLU A 67 4.09 5.57 7.17
CA GLU A 67 4.15 5.47 5.70
C GLU A 67 5.44 4.80 5.19
N GLY A 68 6.60 5.09 5.78
CA GLY A 68 7.87 4.48 5.37
C GLY A 68 7.98 2.98 5.67
N GLY A 69 7.15 2.46 6.57
CA GLY A 69 7.08 1.03 6.88
C GLY A 69 6.07 0.26 6.05
N VAL A 70 4.97 0.91 5.65
CA VAL A 70 3.81 0.21 5.07
C VAL A 70 3.46 0.63 3.65
N ARG A 71 3.92 1.79 3.19
CA ARG A 71 3.67 2.23 1.81
C ARG A 71 4.70 1.63 0.87
N VAL A 72 4.22 0.90 -0.13
CA VAL A 72 5.04 0.16 -1.08
C VAL A 72 4.63 0.46 -2.52
N PRO A 73 5.53 0.26 -3.49
CA PRO A 73 5.16 0.23 -4.90
C PRO A 73 4.13 -0.87 -5.14
N PHE A 74 3.13 -0.58 -5.96
CA PHE A 74 2.14 -1.53 -6.43
C PHE A 74 1.85 -1.30 -7.91
N PHE A 75 1.98 -2.33 -8.72
CA PHE A 75 1.70 -2.28 -10.14
C PHE A 75 0.82 -3.47 -10.52
N ILE A 76 -0.20 -3.21 -11.31
CA ILE A 76 -1.05 -4.25 -11.90
C ILE A 76 -1.18 -4.03 -13.40
N GLN A 77 -1.10 -5.10 -14.16
CA GLN A 77 -1.24 -5.10 -15.61
C GLN A 77 -2.08 -6.28 -16.06
N TRP A 78 -2.99 -6.04 -16.99
CA TRP A 78 -3.70 -7.04 -17.77
C TRP A 78 -4.00 -6.43 -19.14
N PRO A 79 -3.14 -6.63 -20.15
CA PRO A 79 -3.24 -5.91 -21.43
C PRO A 79 -4.60 -6.00 -22.09
N LYS A 80 -5.27 -7.16 -21.96
CA LYS A 80 -6.59 -7.38 -22.57
C LYS A 80 -7.73 -6.58 -21.90
N LYS A 81 -7.62 -6.26 -20.61
CA LYS A 81 -8.74 -5.67 -19.83
C LYS A 81 -8.41 -4.36 -19.12
N ILE A 82 -7.15 -4.08 -18.80
CA ILE A 82 -6.74 -2.87 -18.07
C ILE A 82 -6.01 -1.92 -19.01
N LYS A 83 -6.48 -0.68 -19.09
CA LYS A 83 -5.83 0.37 -19.88
C LYS A 83 -4.44 0.68 -19.33
N PRO A 84 -3.42 0.90 -20.18
CA PRO A 84 -2.10 1.32 -19.71
C PRO A 84 -2.11 2.75 -19.17
N GLY A 85 -1.19 3.04 -18.25
CA GLY A 85 -0.95 4.39 -17.75
C GLY A 85 -1.91 4.89 -16.68
N ILE A 86 -2.87 4.07 -16.22
CA ILE A 86 -3.79 4.42 -15.12
C ILE A 86 -3.00 4.63 -13.82
N ARG A 87 -3.36 5.69 -13.09
CA ARG A 87 -2.85 5.97 -11.74
C ARG A 87 -4.00 6.11 -10.77
N ILE A 88 -4.14 5.16 -9.85
CA ILE A 88 -5.18 5.15 -8.83
C ILE A 88 -4.67 5.89 -7.60
N ASN A 89 -5.39 6.95 -7.20
CA ASN A 89 -5.08 7.75 -6.01
C ASN A 89 -5.81 7.28 -4.75
N GLN A 90 -6.68 6.27 -4.88
CA GLN A 90 -7.34 5.63 -3.75
C GLN A 90 -6.34 4.86 -2.90
N VAL A 91 -6.43 5.02 -1.57
CA VAL A 91 -5.66 4.17 -0.65
C VAL A 91 -6.14 2.72 -0.76
N LEU A 92 -5.20 1.80 -1.02
CA LEU A 92 -5.44 0.37 -1.20
C LEU A 92 -4.59 -0.43 -0.20
N SER A 93 -5.02 -1.66 0.04
CA SER A 93 -4.32 -2.63 0.90
C SER A 93 -4.09 -3.93 0.14
N VAL A 94 -3.14 -4.73 0.59
CA VAL A 94 -2.93 -6.09 0.09
C VAL A 94 -4.19 -6.96 0.21
N LEU A 95 -5.03 -6.70 1.20
CA LEU A 95 -6.32 -7.36 1.40
C LEU A 95 -7.28 -7.15 0.22
N ASP A 96 -7.11 -6.07 -0.53
CA ASP A 96 -7.96 -5.71 -1.66
C ASP A 96 -7.62 -6.50 -2.94
N ILE A 97 -6.46 -7.17 -3.00
CA ILE A 97 -6.00 -7.90 -4.18
C ILE A 97 -6.95 -9.05 -4.50
N PHE A 98 -7.25 -9.89 -3.51
CA PHE A 98 -8.04 -11.09 -3.76
C PHE A 98 -9.47 -10.79 -4.21
N PRO A 99 -10.28 -9.94 -3.54
CA PRO A 99 -11.61 -9.57 -4.03
C PRO A 99 -11.56 -8.89 -5.41
N THR A 100 -10.48 -8.16 -5.73
CA THR A 100 -10.32 -7.57 -7.06
C THR A 100 -10.08 -8.63 -8.12
N LEU A 101 -9.25 -9.64 -7.84
CA LEU A 101 -9.01 -10.75 -8.78
C LEU A 101 -10.28 -11.54 -9.06
N ILE A 102 -11.08 -11.83 -8.03
CA ILE A 102 -12.37 -12.49 -8.18
C ILE A 102 -13.27 -11.68 -9.13
N GLU A 103 -13.41 -10.38 -8.92
CA GLU A 103 -14.25 -9.52 -9.76
C GLU A 103 -13.70 -9.33 -11.18
N LEU A 104 -12.37 -9.25 -11.36
CA LEU A 104 -11.74 -9.11 -12.66
C LEU A 104 -11.87 -10.37 -13.53
N THR A 105 -11.96 -11.53 -12.90
CA THR A 105 -12.08 -12.82 -13.59
C THR A 105 -13.53 -13.32 -13.70
N ASP A 106 -14.48 -12.43 -13.41
CA ASP A 106 -15.92 -12.68 -13.51
C ASP A 106 -16.38 -13.90 -12.69
N ASN A 107 -15.67 -14.16 -11.57
CA ASN A 107 -16.06 -15.17 -10.60
C ASN A 107 -16.93 -14.52 -9.51
N ASN A 108 -17.98 -15.22 -9.12
CA ASN A 108 -18.77 -14.84 -7.95
C ASN A 108 -18.24 -15.60 -6.73
N SER A 109 -18.12 -14.90 -5.62
CA SER A 109 -17.78 -15.49 -4.33
C SER A 109 -18.78 -15.04 -3.27
N GLU A 110 -19.31 -15.99 -2.52
CA GLU A 110 -20.13 -15.72 -1.34
C GLU A 110 -19.28 -15.43 -0.09
N ILE A 111 -17.94 -15.38 -0.24
CA ILE A 111 -17.01 -15.13 0.85
C ILE A 111 -17.06 -13.65 1.22
N ASP A 112 -17.23 -13.36 2.50
CA ASP A 112 -17.05 -12.03 3.06
C ASP A 112 -15.55 -11.73 3.19
N PHE A 113 -15.07 -10.68 2.53
CA PHE A 113 -13.66 -10.30 2.50
C PHE A 113 -13.40 -9.11 3.42
N ASP A 114 -12.29 -9.13 4.15
CA ASP A 114 -11.81 -7.95 4.89
C ASP A 114 -11.38 -6.80 3.94
N GLY A 115 -10.95 -7.14 2.73
CA GLY A 115 -10.61 -6.21 1.66
C GLY A 115 -11.80 -5.85 0.80
N MET A 116 -11.64 -4.84 -0.04
CA MET A 116 -12.64 -4.44 -1.04
C MET A 116 -12.02 -4.40 -2.44
N SER A 117 -12.78 -4.85 -3.44
CA SER A 117 -12.33 -4.78 -4.82
C SER A 117 -12.04 -3.34 -5.25
N PHE A 118 -10.91 -3.15 -5.91
CA PHE A 118 -10.54 -1.89 -6.54
C PHE A 118 -10.77 -1.87 -8.06
N LYS A 119 -11.46 -2.86 -8.62
CA LYS A 119 -11.77 -2.92 -10.07
C LYS A 119 -12.39 -1.61 -10.58
N LYS A 120 -13.36 -1.04 -9.87
CA LYS A 120 -14.00 0.22 -10.26
C LYS A 120 -13.05 1.40 -10.44
N TYR A 121 -11.90 1.41 -9.74
CA TYR A 121 -10.88 2.45 -9.88
C TYR A 121 -9.98 2.20 -11.11
N LEU A 122 -9.91 0.96 -11.61
CA LEU A 122 -9.27 0.63 -12.89
C LEU A 122 -10.11 1.13 -14.07
N ASP A 123 -11.43 1.20 -13.91
CA ASP A 123 -12.36 1.72 -14.91
C ASP A 123 -12.46 3.25 -14.86
N ASN A 124 -12.36 3.84 -13.66
CA ASN A 124 -12.40 5.29 -13.43
C ASN A 124 -11.42 5.68 -12.30
N GLU A 125 -10.22 6.09 -12.67
CA GLU A 125 -9.12 6.46 -11.77
C GLU A 125 -9.39 7.69 -10.89
N ASN A 126 -10.39 8.52 -11.25
CA ASN A 126 -10.78 9.71 -10.49
C ASN A 126 -11.74 9.41 -9.31
N LEU A 127 -12.22 8.18 -9.21
CA LEU A 127 -13.06 7.79 -8.09
C LEU A 127 -12.27 7.77 -6.78
N ILE A 128 -12.87 8.32 -5.72
CA ILE A 128 -12.31 8.32 -4.36
C ILE A 128 -13.38 7.88 -3.38
N ASN A 129 -13.05 6.91 -2.55
CA ASN A 129 -13.84 6.52 -1.39
C ASN A 129 -13.24 7.13 -0.13
N ASN A 130 -13.79 8.24 0.32
CA ASN A 130 -13.31 8.94 1.52
C ASN A 130 -13.62 8.19 2.83
N GLN A 131 -14.55 7.23 2.81
CA GLN A 131 -14.87 6.40 3.98
C GLN A 131 -13.89 5.24 4.19
N ARG A 132 -13.06 4.92 3.18
CA ARG A 132 -12.07 3.85 3.27
C ARG A 132 -11.04 4.15 4.35
N LYS A 133 -10.90 3.20 5.27
CA LYS A 133 -9.86 3.21 6.30
C LYS A 133 -9.02 1.94 6.19
N ILE A 134 -7.71 2.08 6.31
CA ILE A 134 -6.75 0.98 6.36
C ILE A 134 -6.04 1.02 7.70
N PHE A 135 -5.94 -0.14 8.32
CA PHE A 135 -5.27 -0.32 9.61
C PHE A 135 -3.96 -1.06 9.40
N SER A 136 -2.93 -0.64 10.09
CA SER A 136 -1.64 -1.33 10.15
C SER A 136 -1.31 -1.66 11.59
N TYR A 137 -0.87 -2.89 11.84
CA TYR A 137 -0.51 -3.37 13.17
C TYR A 137 0.87 -4.03 13.14
N TRP A 138 1.72 -3.62 14.04
CA TRP A 138 3.02 -4.23 14.27
C TRP A 138 3.49 -3.97 15.70
N ASN A 139 3.87 -5.03 16.40
CA ASN A 139 4.46 -4.96 17.76
C ASN A 139 3.68 -4.01 18.70
N ASN A 140 2.40 -4.25 18.88
CA ASN A 140 1.45 -3.45 19.69
C ASN A 140 1.24 -2.00 19.23
N LYS A 141 1.80 -1.61 18.08
CA LYS A 141 1.55 -0.31 17.46
C LYS A 141 0.45 -0.44 16.41
N ILE A 142 -0.50 0.49 16.44
CA ILE A 142 -1.61 0.55 15.48
C ILE A 142 -1.61 1.93 14.84
N SER A 143 -1.62 1.99 13.54
CA SER A 143 -1.99 3.20 12.80
C SER A 143 -3.27 2.96 12.00
N VAL A 144 -3.99 4.04 11.70
CA VAL A 144 -5.14 4.03 10.79
C VAL A 144 -5.03 5.19 9.82
N ARG A 145 -5.30 4.94 8.55
CA ARG A 145 -5.28 5.98 7.52
C ARG A 145 -6.52 5.94 6.62
N ASN A 146 -6.86 7.09 6.06
CA ASN A 146 -7.72 7.24 4.89
C ASN A 146 -6.91 7.80 3.70
N ASN A 147 -7.55 8.34 2.67
CA ASN A 147 -6.85 8.90 1.51
C ASN A 147 -5.99 10.14 1.83
N ARG A 148 -6.32 10.88 2.88
CA ARG A 148 -5.67 12.14 3.21
C ARG A 148 -4.85 12.09 4.49
N PHE A 149 -5.40 11.51 5.54
CA PHE A 149 -4.83 11.53 6.88
C PHE A 149 -4.32 10.17 7.31
N ILE A 150 -3.29 10.19 8.16
CA ILE A 150 -2.87 9.05 8.97
C ILE A 150 -2.87 9.46 10.44
N LEU A 151 -3.47 8.63 11.29
CA LEU A 151 -3.33 8.68 12.74
C LEU A 151 -2.35 7.60 13.16
N ASP A 152 -1.20 8.00 13.67
CA ASP A 152 -0.13 7.08 14.08
C ASP A 152 -0.43 6.33 15.39
N SER A 153 0.52 5.50 15.83
CA SER A 153 0.39 4.72 17.07
C SER A 153 0.27 5.59 18.33
N GLU A 154 0.83 6.79 18.31
CA GLU A 154 0.88 7.76 19.41
C GLU A 154 -0.30 8.73 19.40
N ASN A 155 -1.23 8.56 18.46
CA ASN A 155 -2.39 9.43 18.21
C ASN A 155 -2.00 10.83 17.70
N ASN A 156 -0.94 10.93 16.90
CA ASN A 156 -0.69 12.12 16.11
C ASN A 156 -1.33 11.98 14.73
N LEU A 157 -2.13 12.98 14.35
CA LEU A 157 -2.74 13.06 13.02
C LEU A 157 -1.84 13.84 12.07
N PHE A 158 -1.57 13.29 10.89
CA PHE A 158 -0.79 13.95 9.84
C PHE A 158 -1.59 14.06 8.56
N ASP A 159 -1.49 15.21 7.88
CA ASP A 159 -2.10 15.44 6.55
C ASP A 159 -1.11 15.03 5.46
N LEU A 160 -1.25 13.83 4.93
CA LEU A 160 -0.32 13.25 3.95
C LEU A 160 -0.28 13.98 2.60
N LYS A 161 -1.24 14.86 2.31
CA LYS A 161 -1.20 15.72 1.12
C LYS A 161 -0.20 16.87 1.26
N LEU A 162 -0.02 17.37 2.48
CA LEU A 162 0.82 18.53 2.79
C LEU A 162 2.12 18.10 3.46
N ASP A 163 2.09 17.02 4.21
CA ASP A 163 3.18 16.52 5.05
C ASP A 163 3.30 14.99 4.89
N HIS A 164 3.85 14.54 3.77
CA HIS A 164 4.11 13.11 3.52
C HIS A 164 5.19 12.53 4.44
N ARG A 165 5.99 13.40 5.08
CA ARG A 165 7.04 13.04 6.05
C ARG A 165 6.51 12.78 7.44
N GLN A 166 5.26 13.19 7.72
CA GLN A 166 4.64 13.06 9.05
C GLN A 166 5.46 13.79 10.13
N GLU A 167 5.85 15.02 9.88
CA GLU A 167 6.66 15.85 10.79
C GLU A 167 5.79 16.68 11.73
N TYR A 168 4.62 17.16 11.24
CA TYR A 168 3.79 18.14 11.95
C TYR A 168 2.39 17.59 12.21
N SER A 169 2.09 17.36 13.49
CA SER A 169 0.74 16.94 13.90
C SER A 169 -0.29 18.06 13.66
N VAL A 170 -1.45 17.65 13.16
CA VAL A 170 -2.57 18.54 12.83
C VAL A 170 -3.84 18.21 13.63
N ASN A 171 -3.71 17.59 14.81
CA ASN A 171 -4.81 17.16 15.66
C ASN A 171 -5.84 18.27 15.91
N ASP A 172 -5.37 19.45 16.30
CA ASP A 172 -6.25 20.58 16.67
C ASP A 172 -6.91 21.19 15.43
N LYS A 173 -6.16 21.25 14.31
CA LYS A 173 -6.64 21.84 13.05
C LYS A 173 -7.74 20.99 12.39
N PHE A 174 -7.67 19.67 12.55
CA PHE A 174 -8.60 18.71 11.96
C PHE A 174 -9.18 17.79 13.02
N SER A 175 -9.75 18.38 14.09
CA SER A 175 -10.26 17.69 15.26
C SER A 175 -11.37 16.68 14.93
N SER A 176 -12.19 16.94 13.91
CA SER A 176 -13.23 16.02 13.46
C SER A 176 -12.61 14.74 12.88
N ASP A 177 -11.66 14.87 11.94
CA ASP A 177 -10.97 13.74 11.30
C ASP A 177 -10.14 12.97 12.35
N TYR A 178 -9.49 13.68 13.26
CA TYR A 178 -8.78 13.08 14.39
C TYR A 178 -9.68 12.18 15.24
N ASN A 179 -10.84 12.70 15.66
CA ASN A 179 -11.78 11.95 16.48
C ASN A 179 -12.37 10.75 15.73
N GLU A 180 -12.67 10.91 14.45
CA GLU A 180 -13.16 9.83 13.59
C GLU A 180 -12.15 8.70 13.49
N LEU A 181 -10.89 9.00 13.14
CA LEU A 181 -9.84 8.00 12.99
C LEU A 181 -9.48 7.35 14.33
N LYS A 182 -9.44 8.13 15.41
CA LYS A 182 -9.20 7.62 16.78
C LYS A 182 -10.29 6.64 17.21
N LYS A 183 -11.55 6.98 16.97
CA LYS A 183 -12.69 6.07 17.23
C LYS A 183 -12.56 4.78 16.41
N ALA A 184 -12.27 4.89 15.11
CA ALA A 184 -12.08 3.74 14.25
C ALA A 184 -10.91 2.84 14.71
N LYS A 185 -9.77 3.46 15.10
CA LYS A 185 -8.60 2.72 15.64
C LYS A 185 -8.96 1.95 16.91
N ASN A 186 -9.70 2.56 17.83
CA ASN A 186 -10.10 1.92 19.09
C ASN A 186 -11.08 0.77 18.86
N ILE A 187 -12.07 0.94 17.97
CA ILE A 187 -13.01 -0.12 17.61
C ILE A 187 -12.22 -1.30 17.01
N TRP A 188 -11.37 -1.05 16.03
CA TRP A 188 -10.58 -2.08 15.37
C TRP A 188 -9.65 -2.81 16.35
N LYS A 189 -8.98 -2.08 17.25
CA LYS A 189 -8.17 -2.68 18.31
C LYS A 189 -8.98 -3.67 19.16
N ASN A 190 -10.17 -3.27 19.59
CA ASN A 190 -11.01 -4.10 20.46
C ASN A 190 -11.71 -5.26 19.75
N THR A 191 -11.95 -5.15 18.45
CA THR A 191 -12.69 -6.18 17.68
C THR A 191 -11.78 -7.14 16.95
N VAL A 192 -10.57 -6.72 16.56
CA VAL A 192 -9.64 -7.52 15.78
C VAL A 192 -8.43 -7.93 16.62
N VAL A 193 -7.66 -6.96 17.15
CA VAL A 193 -6.40 -7.25 17.84
C VAL A 193 -6.60 -8.00 19.15
N SER A 194 -7.66 -7.70 19.89
CA SER A 194 -7.95 -8.37 21.18
C SER A 194 -8.36 -9.84 21.06
N LYS A 195 -8.54 -10.34 19.84
CA LYS A 195 -8.87 -11.76 19.59
C LYS A 195 -7.63 -12.63 19.44
N TYR A 196 -6.45 -12.03 19.36
CA TYR A 196 -5.15 -12.69 19.21
C TYR A 196 -4.20 -12.28 20.34
#